data_ae5c3ff8da72d2aeba35340382009087
#
_entry.id   ae5c3ff8da72d2aeba35340382009087
#
_cell.length_a   1.000
_cell.length_b   1.000
_cell.length_c   1.000
_cell.angle_alpha   90.00
_cell.angle_beta   90.00
_cell.angle_gamma   90.00
#
_symmetry.space_group_name_H-M   'P 1'
#
loop_
_entity.id
_entity.type
_entity.pdbx_description
1 polymer ?
#
loop_
_entity_poly.entity_id
_entity_poly.type
_entity_poly.pdbx_seq_one_letter_code
_entity_poly.pdbx_strand_id
1 'polypeptide(L)'
;MKCLNTRAKLIIQQLYEAMYHEPYMLTEGSHAKLNNNPAYMPVVVEKVGRLPGYGEVISIAHYGEQSGDLMADPEMEFTIIGGDYYPISFRNDYLCKHNSIFEDDGINLPLQHDLTTFANQWMRNIEIQQKI
;
A
#
# COMPACT_ATOMS: atom_id res chain seq x y z
N MET A 1 -3.24 12.97 11.27
CA MET A 1 -2.50 12.11 10.31
C MET A 1 -2.31 12.85 8.99
N LYS A 2 -1.25 12.53 8.28
CA LYS A 2 -1.00 13.03 6.93
C LYS A 2 -1.48 12.04 5.89
N CYS A 3 -2.12 12.53 4.82
CA CYS A 3 -2.48 11.72 3.66
C CYS A 3 -1.36 11.76 2.62
N LEU A 4 -1.41 10.84 1.67
CA LEU A 4 -0.53 10.88 0.50
C LEU A 4 -0.78 12.16 -0.31
N ASN A 5 0.27 12.66 -0.95
CA ASN A 5 0.16 13.81 -1.83
C ASN A 5 -0.67 13.48 -3.09
N THR A 6 -1.04 14.50 -3.85
CA THR A 6 -1.89 14.36 -5.04
C THR A 6 -1.26 13.39 -6.06
N ARG A 7 0.05 13.46 -6.26
CA ARG A 7 0.74 12.58 -7.22
C ARG A 7 0.63 11.12 -6.82
N ALA A 8 0.95 10.81 -5.57
CA ALA A 8 0.87 9.45 -5.05
C ALA A 8 -0.56 8.91 -5.10
N LYS A 9 -1.54 9.73 -4.75
CA LYS A 9 -2.96 9.39 -4.85
C LYS A 9 -3.35 9.01 -6.28
N LEU A 10 -2.93 9.80 -7.26
CA LEU A 10 -3.19 9.52 -8.68
C LEU A 10 -2.54 8.21 -9.13
N ILE A 11 -1.35 7.92 -8.66
CA ILE A 11 -0.65 6.67 -8.97
C ILE A 11 -1.43 5.47 -8.43
N ILE A 12 -1.94 5.54 -7.19
CA ILE A 12 -2.79 4.48 -6.65
C ILE A 12 -4.04 4.29 -7.50
N GLN A 13 -4.67 5.38 -7.94
CA GLN A 13 -5.83 5.30 -8.83
C GLN A 13 -5.48 4.66 -10.17
N GLN A 14 -4.32 4.95 -10.74
CA GLN A 14 -3.83 4.32 -11.96
C GLN A 14 -3.55 2.82 -11.75
N LEU A 15 -3.03 2.42 -10.59
CA LEU A 15 -2.87 1.01 -10.24
C LEU A 15 -4.23 0.28 -10.25
N TYR A 16 -5.24 0.88 -9.64
CA TYR A 16 -6.58 0.31 -9.66
C TYR A 16 -7.13 0.15 -11.07
N GLU A 17 -7.00 1.18 -11.91
CA GLU A 17 -7.47 1.13 -13.29
C GLU A 17 -6.75 0.06 -14.11
N ALA A 18 -5.46 -0.15 -13.87
CA ALA A 18 -4.68 -1.15 -14.58
C ALA A 18 -5.00 -2.59 -14.15
N MET A 19 -5.38 -2.77 -12.89
CA MET A 19 -5.62 -4.09 -12.31
C MET A 19 -7.08 -4.52 -12.32
N TYR A 20 -7.97 -3.54 -12.17
CA TYR A 20 -9.41 -3.77 -12.04
C TYR A 20 -10.12 -2.96 -13.12
N HIS A 21 -10.66 -3.64 -14.09
CA HIS A 21 -11.42 -2.97 -15.16
C HIS A 21 -12.74 -2.39 -14.65
N GLU A 22 -13.19 -2.82 -13.46
CA GLU A 22 -14.47 -2.44 -12.88
C GLU A 22 -14.33 -2.24 -11.36
N PRO A 23 -14.51 -0.99 -10.85
CA PRO A 23 -14.29 -0.66 -9.43
C PRO A 23 -15.15 -1.45 -8.45
N TYR A 24 -16.35 -1.89 -8.86
CA TYR A 24 -17.25 -2.64 -8.01
C TYR A 24 -16.87 -4.12 -7.82
N MET A 25 -15.86 -4.61 -8.52
CA MET A 25 -15.34 -5.96 -8.34
C MET A 25 -14.41 -6.07 -7.12
N LEU A 26 -14.09 -4.97 -6.46
CA LEU A 26 -13.25 -4.93 -5.27
C LEU A 26 -14.07 -5.35 -4.05
N THR A 27 -14.06 -6.63 -3.76
CA THR A 27 -14.61 -7.15 -2.50
C THR A 27 -13.49 -7.37 -1.49
N GLU A 28 -13.83 -7.33 -0.21
CA GLU A 28 -12.89 -7.62 0.87
C GLU A 28 -12.20 -8.96 0.63
N GLY A 29 -10.88 -9.00 0.81
CA GLY A 29 -10.05 -10.17 0.53
C GLY A 29 -9.64 -10.33 -0.93
N SER A 30 -10.20 -9.53 -1.85
CA SER A 30 -9.80 -9.58 -3.25
C SER A 30 -8.42 -8.94 -3.43
N HIS A 31 -7.62 -9.50 -4.34
CA HIS A 31 -6.31 -8.96 -4.69
C HIS A 31 -6.09 -9.01 -6.20
N ALA A 32 -5.21 -8.12 -6.67
CA ALA A 32 -4.76 -8.13 -8.05
C ALA A 32 -3.26 -7.83 -8.10
N LYS A 33 -2.64 -8.24 -9.19
CA LYS A 33 -1.19 -8.15 -9.39
C LYS A 33 -0.91 -7.46 -10.70
N LEU A 34 -0.04 -6.45 -10.66
CA LEU A 34 0.45 -5.75 -11.84
C LEU A 34 1.92 -6.12 -12.09
N ASN A 35 2.21 -6.63 -13.27
CA ASN A 35 3.55 -7.04 -13.68
C ASN A 35 3.84 -6.57 -15.11
N ASN A 36 3.90 -5.24 -15.28
CA ASN A 36 4.15 -4.63 -16.59
C ASN A 36 5.63 -4.65 -17.00
N ASN A 37 6.54 -4.84 -16.04
CA ASN A 37 7.96 -4.80 -16.28
C ASN A 37 8.64 -5.92 -15.49
N PRO A 38 9.01 -7.03 -16.15
CA PRO A 38 9.58 -8.18 -15.44
C PRO A 38 10.96 -7.93 -14.82
N ALA A 39 11.59 -6.77 -15.12
CA ALA A 39 12.84 -6.38 -14.46
C ALA A 39 12.63 -5.95 -13.00
N TYR A 40 11.40 -5.70 -12.59
CA TYR A 40 11.05 -5.27 -11.26
C TYR A 40 10.00 -6.18 -10.63
N MET A 41 9.92 -6.17 -9.30
CA MET A 41 8.90 -6.95 -8.60
C MET A 41 7.50 -6.48 -8.99
N PRO A 42 6.55 -7.42 -9.18
CA PRO A 42 5.15 -7.05 -9.38
C PRO A 42 4.61 -6.27 -8.20
N VAL A 43 3.58 -5.46 -8.46
CA VAL A 43 2.82 -4.77 -7.44
C VAL A 43 1.55 -5.55 -7.16
N VAL A 44 1.29 -5.82 -5.90
CA VAL A 44 0.05 -6.49 -5.45
C VAL A 44 -0.79 -5.48 -4.69
N VAL A 45 -2.05 -5.33 -5.08
CA VAL A 45 -3.02 -4.51 -4.36
C VAL A 45 -4.11 -5.42 -3.83
N GLU A 46 -4.40 -5.30 -2.53
CA GLU A 46 -5.40 -6.11 -1.86
C GLU A 46 -6.35 -5.22 -1.08
N LYS A 47 -7.65 -5.54 -1.14
CA LYS A 47 -8.64 -4.94 -0.25
C LYS A 47 -8.66 -5.75 1.03
N VAL A 48 -8.13 -5.18 2.11
CA VAL A 48 -7.95 -5.88 3.39
C VAL A 48 -9.24 -5.92 4.20
N GLY A 49 -9.98 -4.81 4.23
CA GLY A 49 -11.19 -4.74 5.02
C GLY A 49 -11.54 -3.31 5.39
N ARG A 50 -12.04 -3.12 6.59
CA ARG A 50 -12.45 -1.82 7.10
C ARG A 50 -11.93 -1.61 8.52
N LEU A 51 -11.38 -0.44 8.76
CA LEU A 51 -10.90 -0.03 10.08
C LEU A 51 -11.99 0.78 10.77
N PRO A 52 -12.59 0.27 11.86
CA PRO A 52 -13.65 1.00 12.58
C PRO A 52 -13.21 2.39 13.01
N GLY A 53 -14.04 3.40 12.74
CA GLY A 53 -13.75 4.80 13.06
C GLY A 53 -12.87 5.51 12.02
N TYR A 54 -12.37 4.80 10.99
CA TYR A 54 -11.51 5.38 9.95
C TYR A 54 -12.10 5.16 8.57
N GLY A 55 -11.89 4.01 7.95
CA GLY A 55 -12.40 3.74 6.62
C GLY A 55 -11.95 2.40 6.08
N GLU A 56 -12.12 2.21 4.79
CA GLU A 56 -11.64 1.01 4.12
C GLU A 56 -10.11 0.95 4.16
N VAL A 57 -9.57 -0.26 4.19
CA VAL A 57 -8.13 -0.49 4.23
C VAL A 57 -7.71 -1.27 2.99
N ILE A 58 -6.68 -0.77 2.33
CA ILE A 58 -6.01 -1.46 1.24
C ILE A 58 -4.56 -1.73 1.61
N SER A 59 -4.00 -2.77 1.03
CA SER A 59 -2.58 -3.09 1.10
C SER A 59 -1.98 -2.95 -0.29
N ILE A 60 -0.79 -2.36 -0.36
CA ILE A 60 0.04 -2.32 -1.56
C ILE A 60 1.37 -2.93 -1.20
N ALA A 61 1.84 -3.88 -2.01
CA ALA A 61 3.04 -4.64 -1.67
C ALA A 61 3.85 -5.07 -2.88
N HIS A 62 5.15 -5.23 -2.65
CA HIS A 62 6.02 -6.10 -3.42
C HIS A 62 6.31 -7.34 -2.57
N TYR A 63 6.35 -8.51 -3.19
CA TYR A 63 6.71 -9.75 -2.51
C TYR A 63 7.88 -10.41 -3.22
N GLY A 64 8.88 -10.83 -2.42
CA GLY A 64 9.91 -11.76 -2.85
C GLY A 64 9.62 -13.15 -2.30
N GLU A 65 10.48 -14.10 -2.63
CA GLU A 65 10.42 -15.46 -2.08
C GLU A 65 11.73 -15.80 -1.39
N GLN A 66 11.61 -16.48 -0.24
CA GLN A 66 12.74 -17.01 0.47
C GLN A 66 12.37 -18.40 1.00
N SER A 67 13.05 -19.43 0.50
CA SER A 67 12.80 -20.83 0.91
C SER A 67 11.33 -21.25 0.75
N GLY A 68 10.66 -20.77 -0.31
CA GLY A 68 9.27 -21.06 -0.59
C GLY A 68 8.25 -20.15 0.09
N ASP A 69 8.70 -19.27 1.00
CA ASP A 69 7.84 -18.33 1.68
C ASP A 69 7.77 -16.98 0.96
N LEU A 70 6.58 -16.39 0.90
CA LEU A 70 6.40 -15.02 0.43
C LEU A 70 6.94 -14.05 1.48
N MET A 71 7.78 -13.13 1.02
CA MET A 71 8.42 -12.12 1.86
C MET A 71 7.96 -10.74 1.43
N ALA A 72 7.31 -9.99 2.32
CA ALA A 72 6.92 -8.61 2.05
C ALA A 72 8.16 -7.72 1.88
N ASP A 73 8.20 -6.86 0.81
CA ASP A 73 9.41 -6.10 0.46
C ASP A 73 9.11 -4.80 -0.32
N PRO A 74 8.43 -3.83 0.24
CA PRO A 74 7.62 -3.82 1.45
C PRO A 74 6.15 -4.11 1.21
N GLU A 75 5.39 -4.18 2.28
CA GLU A 75 3.94 -4.08 2.28
C GLU A 75 3.54 -2.88 3.13
N MET A 76 2.67 -2.04 2.60
CA MET A 76 2.07 -0.96 3.36
C MET A 76 0.56 -1.05 3.30
N GLU A 77 -0.08 -0.76 4.43
CA GLU A 77 -1.52 -0.62 4.49
C GLU A 77 -1.90 0.86 4.58
N PHE A 78 -3.01 1.20 3.94
CA PHE A 78 -3.56 2.56 3.90
C PHE A 78 -5.03 2.50 4.27
N THR A 79 -5.47 3.43 5.14
CA THR A 79 -6.90 3.64 5.32
C THR A 79 -7.37 4.78 4.42
N ILE A 80 -8.56 4.63 3.85
CA ILE A 80 -9.12 5.60 2.89
C ILE A 80 -10.20 6.40 3.61
N ILE A 81 -10.02 7.71 3.71
CA ILE A 81 -10.97 8.62 4.37
C ILE A 81 -11.20 9.80 3.44
N GLY A 82 -12.45 10.00 3.04
CA GLY A 82 -12.80 11.12 2.17
C GLY A 82 -12.07 11.12 0.83
N GLY A 83 -11.72 9.94 0.32
CA GLY A 83 -10.98 9.78 -0.93
C GLY A 83 -9.48 9.96 -0.81
N ASP A 84 -8.95 10.24 0.38
CA ASP A 84 -7.52 10.34 0.63
C ASP A 84 -6.97 9.10 1.31
N TYR A 85 -5.69 8.81 1.07
CA TYR A 85 -5.01 7.61 1.55
C TYR A 85 -4.05 7.96 2.68
N TYR A 86 -4.23 7.32 3.83
CA TYR A 86 -3.42 7.55 5.03
C TYR A 86 -2.64 6.28 5.37
N PRO A 87 -1.30 6.29 5.27
CA PRO A 87 -0.49 5.14 5.69
C PRO A 87 -0.71 4.81 7.16
N ILE A 88 -0.91 3.52 7.46
CA ILE A 88 -1.14 3.04 8.83
C ILE A 88 -0.18 1.95 9.26
N SER A 89 0.51 1.28 8.33
CA SER A 89 1.45 0.22 8.65
C SER A 89 2.52 0.06 7.59
N PHE A 90 3.64 -0.51 8.00
CA PHE A 90 4.77 -0.84 7.12
C PHE A 90 5.34 -2.19 7.55
N ARG A 91 5.59 -3.04 6.57
CA ARG A 91 6.20 -4.34 6.80
C ARG A 91 7.28 -4.61 5.77
N ASN A 92 8.45 -5.02 6.24
CA ASN A 92 9.52 -5.53 5.37
C ASN A 92 10.13 -6.76 6.05
N ASP A 93 9.87 -7.94 5.51
CA ASP A 93 10.27 -9.21 6.12
C ASP A 93 11.79 -9.44 6.05
N TYR A 94 12.45 -8.94 5.01
CA TYR A 94 13.91 -9.04 4.89
C TYR A 94 14.64 -8.22 5.95
N LEU A 95 14.04 -7.10 6.37
CA LEU A 95 14.59 -6.21 7.40
C LEU A 95 14.03 -6.51 8.79
N CYS A 96 13.15 -7.50 8.92
CA CYS A 96 12.44 -7.82 10.15
C CYS A 96 11.73 -6.61 10.76
N LYS A 97 11.14 -5.76 9.90
CA LYS A 97 10.40 -4.57 10.31
C LYS A 97 8.91 -4.78 10.16
N HIS A 98 8.19 -4.57 11.27
CA HIS A 98 6.73 -4.59 11.32
C HIS A 98 6.30 -3.42 12.17
N ASN A 99 5.84 -2.34 11.53
CA ASN A 99 5.44 -1.11 12.22
C ASN A 99 3.97 -0.83 12.00
N SER A 100 3.24 -0.57 13.08
CA SER A 100 1.89 -0.03 13.04
C SER A 100 1.88 1.33 13.72
N ILE A 101 1.11 2.28 13.19
CA ILE A 101 0.97 3.59 13.82
C ILE A 101 0.09 3.53 15.08
N PHE A 102 -0.68 2.47 15.25
CA PHE A 102 -1.58 2.32 16.39
C PHE A 102 -0.84 1.74 17.59
N GLU A 103 -0.85 2.49 18.68
CA GLU A 103 -0.23 2.13 19.96
C GLU A 103 -1.30 2.11 21.04
N ASP A 104 -0.99 1.56 22.23
CA ASP A 104 -1.94 1.42 23.33
C ASP A 104 -2.52 2.79 23.77
N ASP A 105 -1.73 3.85 23.66
CA ASP A 105 -2.07 5.20 24.09
C ASP A 105 -2.45 6.14 22.94
N GLY A 106 -2.66 5.60 21.73
CA GLY A 106 -3.11 6.38 20.59
C GLY A 106 -2.32 6.15 19.31
N ILE A 107 -2.19 7.20 18.51
CA ILE A 107 -1.52 7.15 17.22
C ILE A 107 -0.10 7.72 17.35
N ASN A 108 0.87 6.99 16.83
CA ASN A 108 2.24 7.47 16.68
C ASN A 108 2.32 8.40 15.45
N LEU A 109 2.10 9.69 15.66
CA LEU A 109 2.10 10.68 14.57
C LEU A 109 3.47 10.83 13.89
N PRO A 110 4.60 10.89 14.61
CA PRO A 110 5.90 10.92 13.94
C PRO A 110 6.12 9.75 12.98
N LEU A 111 5.78 8.53 13.39
CA LEU A 111 5.87 7.36 12.53
C LEU A 111 4.92 7.48 11.33
N GLN A 112 3.69 7.91 11.55
CA GLN A 112 2.72 8.08 10.47
C GLN A 112 3.21 9.11 9.44
N HIS A 113 3.83 10.20 9.87
CA HIS A 113 4.41 11.19 8.97
C HIS A 113 5.60 10.61 8.17
N ASP A 114 6.44 9.83 8.81
CA ASP A 114 7.57 9.16 8.13
C ASP A 114 7.07 8.16 7.09
N LEU A 115 6.05 7.39 7.42
CA LEU A 115 5.44 6.45 6.48
C LEU A 115 4.81 7.17 5.27
N THR A 116 4.23 8.35 5.50
CA THR A 116 3.66 9.17 4.43
C THR A 116 4.75 9.65 3.47
N THR A 117 5.85 10.14 4.00
CA THR A 117 7.00 10.57 3.19
C THR A 117 7.56 9.41 2.35
N PHE A 118 7.75 8.25 2.97
CA PHE A 118 8.20 7.06 2.27
C PHE A 118 7.21 6.66 1.16
N ALA A 119 5.93 6.59 1.48
CA ALA A 119 4.91 6.14 0.54
C ALA A 119 4.77 7.08 -0.67
N ASN A 120 4.89 8.38 -0.47
CA ASN A 120 4.89 9.35 -1.58
C ASN A 120 6.03 9.05 -2.57
N GLN A 121 7.22 8.75 -2.08
CA GLN A 121 8.36 8.41 -2.93
C GLN A 121 8.20 7.01 -3.54
N TRP A 122 7.72 6.05 -2.78
CA TRP A 122 7.52 4.68 -3.25
C TRP A 122 6.51 4.61 -4.40
N MET A 123 5.43 5.37 -4.32
CA MET A 123 4.44 5.43 -5.41
C MET A 123 5.07 5.95 -6.71
N ARG A 124 5.93 6.95 -6.63
CA ARG A 124 6.67 7.45 -7.80
C ARG A 124 7.59 6.38 -8.40
N ASN A 125 8.25 5.62 -7.54
CA ASN A 125 9.09 4.50 -7.99
C ASN A 125 8.25 3.44 -8.71
N ILE A 126 7.10 3.10 -8.18
CA ILE A 126 6.16 2.15 -8.80
C ILE A 126 5.71 2.65 -10.17
N GLU A 127 5.37 3.91 -10.29
CA GLU A 127 4.96 4.52 -11.57
C GLU A 127 6.03 4.32 -12.64
N ILE A 128 7.28 4.59 -12.31
CA ILE A 128 8.41 4.47 -13.22
C ILE A 128 8.68 2.99 -13.54
N GLN A 129 8.73 2.14 -12.53
CA GLN A 129 9.06 0.73 -12.68
C GLN A 129 8.00 -0.03 -13.47
N GLN A 130 6.73 0.24 -13.22
CA GLN A 130 5.62 -0.45 -13.89
C GLN A 130 5.13 0.29 -15.16
N LYS A 131 5.70 1.42 -15.49
CA LYS A 131 5.40 2.18 -16.70
C LYS A 131 3.92 2.56 -16.79
N ILE A 132 3.38 3.07 -15.73
CA ILE A 132 1.98 3.52 -15.64
C ILE A 132 1.86 5.03 -15.63
#